data_4e4b4d80d414091385fd093c56b87204
#
_entry.id   4e4b4d80d414091385fd093c56b87204
#
_cell.length_a   1.000
_cell.length_b   1.000
_cell.length_c   1.000
_cell.angle_alpha   90.00
_cell.angle_beta   90.00
_cell.angle_gamma   90.00
#
_symmetry.space_group_name_H-M   'P 1'
#
loop_
_entity.id
_entity.type
_entity.pdbx_description
1 polymer ?
#
loop_
_entity_poly.entity_id
_entity_poly.type
_entity_poly.pdbx_seq_one_letter_code
_entity_poly.pdbx_strand_id
1 'polypeptide(L)'
;PGWRSGAMEKALNEIDSDRDRFLNILMPAEDGVLIAVHNNFRGYNVKTEEKKSQRVSIKTNENPRDFIICTDENDFEKLASGPYNVVLQNVFPEKDDGSLSWEALRREIRYLNVETRLGYLTKQKKMLRYIEDRLN
;
A
#
# COMPACT_ATOMS: atom_id res chain seq x y z
N PRO A 1 13.39 7.14 27.42
CA PRO A 1 14.77 6.86 27.07
C PRO A 1 14.93 7.00 25.55
N GLY A 2 15.55 8.12 25.12
CA GLY A 2 15.86 8.36 23.72
C GLY A 2 17.14 7.62 23.30
N TRP A 3 17.29 7.33 22.02
CA TRP A 3 18.53 6.86 21.45
C TRP A 3 19.63 7.91 21.69
N ARG A 4 20.84 7.49 22.02
CA ARG A 4 22.01 8.36 21.97
C ARG A 4 22.26 8.69 20.49
N SER A 5 22.58 9.94 20.15
CA SER A 5 22.70 10.39 18.76
C SER A 5 23.60 9.48 17.90
N GLY A 6 24.78 9.11 18.38
CA GLY A 6 25.67 8.19 17.66
C GLY A 6 25.15 6.76 17.51
N ALA A 7 24.32 6.25 18.43
CA ALA A 7 23.72 4.92 18.29
C ALA A 7 22.58 4.93 17.25
N MET A 8 21.83 6.02 17.16
CA MET A 8 20.80 6.20 16.15
C MET A 8 21.42 6.30 14.75
N GLU A 9 22.44 7.11 14.60
CA GLU A 9 23.17 7.29 13.33
C GLU A 9 23.75 5.95 12.83
N LYS A 10 24.39 5.19 13.72
CA LYS A 10 24.89 3.86 13.39
C LYS A 10 23.80 2.92 12.93
N ALA A 11 22.68 2.87 13.64
CA ALA A 11 21.54 2.01 13.27
C ALA A 11 20.92 2.42 11.93
N LEU A 12 20.80 3.73 11.64
CA LEU A 12 20.30 4.22 10.36
C LEU A 12 21.26 3.84 9.22
N ASN A 13 22.57 3.99 9.41
CA ASN A 13 23.56 3.59 8.41
C ASN A 13 23.55 2.07 8.13
N GLU A 14 23.36 1.25 9.16
CA GLU A 14 23.19 -0.20 9.00
C GLU A 14 21.93 -0.53 8.19
N ILE A 15 20.80 0.10 8.50
CA ILE A 15 19.55 -0.07 7.73
C ILE A 15 19.74 0.38 6.29
N ASP A 16 20.37 1.54 6.05
CA ASP A 16 20.57 2.05 4.71
C ASP A 16 21.51 1.18 3.87
N SER A 17 22.56 0.62 4.50
CA SER A 17 23.50 -0.29 3.81
C SER A 17 22.86 -1.63 3.38
N ASP A 18 21.87 -2.13 4.14
CA ASP A 18 21.20 -3.40 3.88
C ASP A 18 19.84 -3.24 3.16
N ARG A 19 19.38 -2.00 2.97
CA ARG A 19 18.06 -1.70 2.40
C ARG A 19 17.82 -2.37 1.05
N ASP A 20 18.74 -2.18 0.11
CA ASP A 20 18.55 -2.73 -1.25
C ASP A 20 18.56 -4.24 -1.25
N ARG A 21 19.41 -4.86 -0.43
CA ARG A 21 19.41 -6.33 -0.28
C ARG A 21 18.08 -6.83 0.28
N PHE A 22 17.55 -6.16 1.30
CA PHE A 22 16.26 -6.51 1.91
C PHE A 22 15.10 -6.31 0.91
N LEU A 23 15.05 -5.18 0.24
CA LEU A 23 14.02 -4.89 -0.76
C LEU A 23 14.05 -5.90 -1.92
N ASN A 24 15.23 -6.27 -2.41
CA ASN A 24 15.36 -7.26 -3.47
C ASN A 24 14.85 -8.65 -3.07
N ILE A 25 14.86 -9.00 -1.78
CA ILE A 25 14.25 -10.24 -1.28
C ILE A 25 12.71 -10.16 -1.27
N LEU A 26 12.17 -8.95 -1.00
CA LEU A 26 10.72 -8.74 -0.92
C LEU A 26 10.06 -8.56 -2.28
N MET A 27 10.81 -8.07 -3.27
CA MET A 27 10.24 -7.75 -4.58
C MET A 27 9.91 -9.02 -5.35
N PRO A 28 8.74 -9.07 -5.99
CA PRO A 28 8.36 -10.20 -6.84
C PRO A 28 9.26 -10.28 -8.09
N ALA A 29 9.25 -11.43 -8.75
CA ALA A 29 9.79 -11.55 -10.09
C ALA A 29 9.05 -10.64 -11.09
N GLU A 30 9.60 -10.48 -12.29
CA GLU A 30 8.95 -9.76 -13.41
C GLU A 30 7.49 -10.21 -13.56
N ASP A 31 6.59 -9.25 -13.79
CA ASP A 31 5.12 -9.42 -13.85
C ASP A 31 4.42 -9.80 -12.53
N GLY A 32 5.16 -9.95 -11.44
CA GLY A 32 4.60 -10.23 -10.13
C GLY A 32 3.92 -9.00 -9.50
N VAL A 33 3.13 -9.27 -8.48
CA VAL A 33 2.45 -8.25 -7.67
C VAL A 33 2.92 -8.33 -6.22
N LEU A 34 3.31 -7.20 -5.66
CA LEU A 34 3.58 -7.08 -4.23
C LEU A 34 2.30 -6.68 -3.49
N ILE A 35 1.83 -7.51 -2.58
CA ILE A 35 0.62 -7.23 -1.80
C ILE A 35 0.99 -7.01 -0.33
N ALA A 36 0.78 -5.81 0.18
CA ALA A 36 0.83 -5.50 1.60
C ALA A 36 -0.56 -5.64 2.23
N VAL A 37 -0.59 -6.03 3.50
CA VAL A 37 -1.84 -6.26 4.23
C VAL A 37 -1.76 -5.56 5.58
N HIS A 38 -2.56 -4.53 5.76
CA HIS A 38 -2.51 -3.69 6.94
C HIS A 38 -3.82 -3.62 7.69
N ASN A 39 -3.70 -3.29 8.98
CA ASN A 39 -4.82 -2.87 9.79
C ASN A 39 -4.65 -1.41 10.19
N ASN A 40 -5.64 -0.60 9.93
CA ASN A 40 -5.60 0.82 10.20
C ASN A 40 -6.32 1.22 11.49
N PHE A 41 -5.96 2.39 11.99
CA PHE A 41 -6.62 3.03 13.14
C PHE A 41 -7.68 4.04 12.69
N ARG A 42 -8.45 4.61 13.64
CA ARG A 42 -9.63 5.44 13.34
C ARG A 42 -9.35 6.70 12.52
N GLY A 43 -8.16 7.26 12.58
CA GLY A 43 -7.78 8.47 11.86
C GLY A 43 -7.42 8.25 10.39
N TYR A 44 -7.18 7.01 9.95
CA TYR A 44 -6.75 6.69 8.60
C TYR A 44 -7.88 6.05 7.78
N ASN A 45 -8.17 6.60 6.63
CA ASN A 45 -9.26 6.13 5.75
C ASN A 45 -9.05 6.61 4.31
N VAL A 46 -9.86 6.12 3.38
CA VAL A 46 -9.79 6.42 1.95
C VAL A 46 -9.81 7.93 1.63
N LYS A 47 -10.51 8.74 2.43
CA LYS A 47 -10.55 10.22 2.23
C LYS A 47 -9.22 10.88 2.58
N THR A 48 -8.42 10.25 3.44
CA THR A 48 -7.06 10.72 3.75
C THR A 48 -6.15 10.51 2.54
N GLU A 49 -6.30 9.38 1.88
CA GLU A 49 -5.53 9.03 0.68
C GLU A 49 -6.01 9.77 -0.59
N GLU A 50 -7.29 10.11 -0.68
CA GLU A 50 -7.85 10.88 -1.79
C GLU A 50 -7.04 12.15 -2.10
N LYS A 51 -6.53 12.82 -1.07
CA LYS A 51 -5.73 14.05 -1.21
C LYS A 51 -4.35 13.82 -1.81
N LYS A 52 -3.86 12.58 -1.79
CA LYS A 52 -2.53 12.17 -2.27
C LYS A 52 -2.61 11.32 -3.54
N SER A 53 -3.80 11.13 -4.08
CA SER A 53 -4.09 10.12 -5.10
C SER A 53 -4.56 10.75 -6.38
N GLN A 54 -4.27 10.09 -7.49
CA GLN A 54 -4.71 10.54 -8.81
C GLN A 54 -6.19 10.26 -9.06
N ARG A 55 -6.64 9.10 -8.61
CA ARG A 55 -8.02 8.65 -8.79
C ARG A 55 -8.47 7.85 -7.57
N VAL A 56 -9.75 7.99 -7.24
CA VAL A 56 -10.38 7.27 -6.12
C VAL A 56 -11.75 6.77 -6.55
N SER A 57 -12.05 5.51 -6.22
CA SER A 57 -13.38 4.92 -6.34
C SER A 57 -13.94 4.67 -4.94
N ILE A 58 -14.87 5.52 -4.50
CA ILE A 58 -15.50 5.41 -3.17
C ILE A 58 -16.86 4.76 -3.31
N LYS A 59 -17.13 3.75 -2.50
CA LYS A 59 -18.41 3.03 -2.46
C LYS A 59 -19.27 3.50 -1.29
N THR A 60 -20.50 3.87 -1.55
CA THR A 60 -21.43 4.39 -0.53
C THR A 60 -21.75 3.38 0.58
N ASN A 61 -21.72 2.08 0.27
CA ASN A 61 -22.03 1.00 1.20
C ASN A 61 -20.79 0.38 1.86
N GLU A 62 -19.60 0.93 1.61
CA GLU A 62 -18.35 0.43 2.19
C GLU A 62 -17.86 1.34 3.32
N ASN A 63 -17.23 0.75 4.32
CA ASN A 63 -16.58 1.52 5.36
C ASN A 63 -15.35 2.26 4.76
N PRO A 64 -15.22 3.56 4.95
CA PRO A 64 -14.08 4.33 4.40
C PRO A 64 -12.71 3.89 4.90
N ARG A 65 -12.64 3.09 5.96
CA ARG A 65 -11.40 2.50 6.49
C ARG A 65 -11.05 1.15 5.87
N ASP A 66 -11.93 0.58 5.05
CA ASP A 66 -11.69 -0.67 4.32
C ASP A 66 -11.51 -0.31 2.84
N PHE A 67 -10.27 -0.32 2.35
CA PHE A 67 -9.94 0.12 1.00
C PHE A 67 -8.68 -0.56 0.46
N ILE A 68 -8.48 -0.47 -0.85
CA ILE A 68 -7.31 -0.99 -1.55
C ILE A 68 -6.57 0.21 -2.15
N ILE A 69 -5.25 0.29 -1.96
CA ILE A 69 -4.37 1.18 -2.71
C ILE A 69 -3.70 0.34 -3.80
N CYS A 70 -3.58 0.87 -5.02
CA CYS A 70 -2.81 0.27 -6.09
C CYS A 70 -1.94 1.31 -6.79
N THR A 71 -0.83 0.87 -7.38
CA THR A 71 0.09 1.72 -8.14
C THR A 71 -0.07 1.57 -9.65
N ASP A 72 -0.76 0.56 -10.12
CA ASP A 72 -1.01 0.29 -11.54
C ASP A 72 -2.42 0.71 -11.95
N GLU A 73 -2.54 1.38 -13.10
CA GLU A 73 -3.81 1.92 -13.60
C GLU A 73 -4.76 0.81 -14.06
N ASN A 74 -4.25 -0.26 -14.70
CA ASN A 74 -5.08 -1.38 -15.11
C ASN A 74 -5.64 -2.14 -13.90
N ASP A 75 -4.85 -2.28 -12.85
CA ASP A 75 -5.31 -2.87 -11.59
C ASP A 75 -6.40 -2.00 -10.96
N PHE A 76 -6.22 -0.67 -10.98
CA PHE A 76 -7.25 0.24 -10.51
C PHE A 76 -8.57 0.06 -11.28
N GLU A 77 -8.56 0.03 -12.60
CA GLU A 77 -9.77 -0.14 -13.41
C GLU A 77 -10.50 -1.45 -13.09
N LYS A 78 -9.77 -2.55 -13.00
CA LYS A 78 -10.32 -3.86 -12.66
C LYS A 78 -10.94 -3.87 -11.26
N LEU A 79 -10.23 -3.32 -10.27
CA LEU A 79 -10.65 -3.33 -8.87
C LEU A 79 -11.75 -2.32 -8.58
N ALA A 80 -11.71 -1.14 -9.20
CA ALA A 80 -12.69 -0.08 -9.02
C ALA A 80 -14.09 -0.45 -9.54
N SER A 81 -14.21 -1.41 -10.44
CA SER A 81 -15.51 -1.94 -10.90
C SER A 81 -16.26 -2.74 -9.83
N GLY A 82 -15.58 -3.17 -8.77
CA GLY A 82 -16.13 -4.03 -7.72
C GLY A 82 -16.67 -3.29 -6.49
N PRO A 83 -16.89 -4.02 -5.39
CA PRO A 83 -17.59 -3.50 -4.23
C PRO A 83 -16.73 -2.70 -3.25
N TYR A 84 -15.41 -2.67 -3.41
CA TYR A 84 -14.50 -2.04 -2.43
C TYR A 84 -14.09 -0.64 -2.82
N ASN A 85 -13.71 0.17 -1.82
CA ASN A 85 -13.04 1.44 -2.06
C ASN A 85 -11.66 1.17 -2.64
N VAL A 86 -11.26 1.89 -3.69
CA VAL A 86 -9.97 1.74 -4.35
C VAL A 86 -9.34 3.11 -4.58
N VAL A 87 -8.03 3.17 -4.40
CA VAL A 87 -7.21 4.38 -4.55
C VAL A 87 -6.08 4.08 -5.52
N LEU A 88 -5.86 4.96 -6.50
CA LEU A 88 -4.73 4.91 -7.42
C LEU A 88 -3.64 5.87 -6.96
N GLN A 89 -2.45 5.35 -6.65
CA GLN A 89 -1.25 6.11 -6.31
C GLN A 89 -0.15 5.82 -7.33
N ASN A 90 -0.18 6.47 -8.48
CA ASN A 90 0.77 6.26 -9.57
C ASN A 90 1.56 7.53 -9.97
N VAL A 91 1.47 8.59 -9.16
CA VAL A 91 2.27 9.80 -9.32
C VAL A 91 2.97 10.10 -8.00
N PHE A 92 4.28 10.34 -8.06
CA PHE A 92 5.07 10.63 -6.86
C PHE A 92 4.56 11.86 -6.12
N PRO A 93 4.48 11.81 -4.80
CA PRO A 93 4.13 12.97 -3.99
C PRO A 93 5.28 13.99 -3.98
N GLU A 94 4.98 15.25 -3.71
CA GLU A 94 6.00 16.29 -3.50
C GLU A 94 6.94 15.93 -2.33
N LYS A 95 6.40 15.25 -1.32
CA LYS A 95 7.16 14.78 -0.16
C LYS A 95 6.95 13.30 0.03
N ASP A 96 8.01 12.53 -0.14
CA ASP A 96 8.05 11.10 0.15
C ASP A 96 7.90 10.87 1.66
N ASP A 97 6.96 10.01 2.04
CA ASP A 97 6.71 9.60 3.42
C ASP A 97 7.41 8.27 3.79
N GLY A 98 8.21 7.72 2.86
CA GLY A 98 8.93 6.46 3.02
C GLY A 98 8.06 5.22 2.92
N SER A 99 6.85 5.34 2.35
CA SER A 99 5.95 4.19 2.23
C SER A 99 6.40 3.21 1.15
N LEU A 100 6.03 1.94 1.33
CA LEU A 100 6.37 0.86 0.40
C LEU A 100 5.70 1.06 -0.98
N SER A 101 4.56 1.75 -1.04
CA SER A 101 3.90 2.09 -2.31
C SER A 101 4.77 2.97 -3.21
N TRP A 102 5.47 3.96 -2.64
CA TRP A 102 6.38 4.82 -3.40
C TRP A 102 7.65 4.09 -3.82
N GLU A 103 8.15 3.18 -2.99
CA GLU A 103 9.29 2.35 -3.35
C GLU A 103 8.94 1.36 -4.48
N ALA A 104 7.78 0.75 -4.43
CA ALA A 104 7.28 -0.11 -5.50
C ALA A 104 7.11 0.67 -6.82
N LEU A 105 6.54 1.88 -6.74
CA LEU A 105 6.39 2.75 -7.91
C LEU A 105 7.76 3.16 -8.51
N ARG A 106 8.76 3.49 -7.69
CA ARG A 106 10.14 3.77 -8.18
C ARG A 106 10.78 2.60 -8.92
N ARG A 107 10.44 1.40 -8.51
CA ARG A 107 10.96 0.15 -9.10
C ARG A 107 10.07 -0.42 -10.22
N GLU A 108 9.03 0.32 -10.60
CA GLU A 108 8.05 -0.09 -11.61
C GLU A 108 7.37 -1.45 -11.28
N ILE A 109 7.22 -1.73 -9.98
CA ILE A 109 6.59 -2.96 -9.48
C ILE A 109 5.12 -2.70 -9.20
N ARG A 110 4.26 -3.59 -9.70
CA ARG A 110 2.84 -3.58 -9.35
C ARG A 110 2.67 -3.80 -7.85
N TYR A 111 1.99 -2.88 -7.19
CA TYR A 111 1.81 -2.91 -5.75
C TYR A 111 0.36 -2.72 -5.37
N LEU A 112 -0.07 -3.50 -4.39
CA LEU A 112 -1.38 -3.39 -3.76
C LEU A 112 -1.21 -3.30 -2.24
N ASN A 113 -2.02 -2.46 -1.60
CA ASN A 113 -2.13 -2.43 -0.15
C ASN A 113 -3.59 -2.61 0.26
N VAL A 114 -3.87 -3.66 1.02
CA VAL A 114 -5.20 -3.94 1.57
C VAL A 114 -5.30 -3.37 2.97
N GLU A 115 -6.02 -2.28 3.11
CA GLU A 115 -6.29 -1.61 4.37
C GLU A 115 -7.63 -2.05 4.95
N THR A 116 -7.63 -2.52 6.18
CA THR A 116 -8.86 -2.86 6.90
C THR A 116 -8.82 -2.38 8.35
N ARG A 117 -9.98 -2.22 8.94
CA ARG A 117 -10.09 -1.95 10.37
C ARG A 117 -9.51 -3.09 11.20
N LEU A 118 -8.80 -2.77 12.27
CA LEU A 118 -8.30 -3.76 13.22
C LEU A 118 -9.46 -4.65 13.73
N GLY A 119 -9.24 -5.97 13.72
CA GLY A 119 -10.23 -6.97 14.13
C GLY A 119 -11.15 -7.47 12.99
N TYR A 120 -11.03 -6.95 11.78
CA TYR A 120 -11.88 -7.32 10.64
C TYR A 120 -11.20 -8.32 9.67
N LEU A 121 -10.59 -9.37 10.21
CA LEU A 121 -9.88 -10.39 9.43
C LEU A 121 -10.73 -11.02 8.31
N THR A 122 -12.02 -11.26 8.57
CA THR A 122 -12.92 -11.81 7.55
C THR A 122 -13.08 -10.87 6.36
N LYS A 123 -13.14 -9.55 6.60
CA LYS A 123 -13.19 -8.53 5.54
C LYS A 123 -11.89 -8.53 4.75
N GLN A 124 -10.76 -8.53 5.43
CA GLN A 124 -9.44 -8.57 4.82
C GLN A 124 -9.27 -9.77 3.90
N LYS A 125 -9.65 -10.98 4.36
CA LYS A 125 -9.63 -12.19 3.54
C LYS A 125 -10.56 -12.11 2.32
N LYS A 126 -11.73 -11.49 2.43
CA LYS A 126 -12.64 -11.27 1.29
C LYS A 126 -12.04 -10.31 0.25
N MET A 127 -11.36 -9.25 0.71
CA MET A 127 -10.70 -8.31 -0.18
C MET A 127 -9.53 -8.97 -0.91
N LEU A 128 -8.72 -9.78 -0.23
CA LEU A 128 -7.63 -10.53 -0.85
C LEU A 128 -8.13 -11.51 -1.92
N ARG A 129 -9.18 -12.30 -1.63
CA ARG A 129 -9.80 -13.18 -2.63
C ARG A 129 -10.34 -12.41 -3.83
N TYR A 130 -10.98 -11.27 -3.58
CA TYR A 130 -11.45 -10.41 -4.66
C TYR A 130 -10.31 -9.92 -5.57
N ILE A 131 -9.17 -9.53 -4.99
CA ILE A 131 -7.98 -9.15 -5.73
C ILE A 131 -7.48 -10.33 -6.57
N GLU A 132 -7.34 -11.50 -5.97
CA GLU A 132 -6.93 -12.73 -6.64
C GLU A 132 -7.82 -13.05 -7.84
N ASP A 133 -9.14 -13.02 -7.65
CA ASP A 133 -10.14 -13.31 -8.70
C ASP A 133 -10.12 -12.29 -9.86
N ARG A 134 -9.66 -11.07 -9.63
CA ARG A 134 -9.70 -9.98 -10.61
C ARG A 134 -8.39 -9.75 -11.35
N LEU A 135 -7.27 -10.11 -10.75
CA LEU A 135 -5.94 -9.83 -11.29
C LEU A 135 -5.23 -11.05 -11.90
N ASN A 136 -5.81 -12.24 -11.74
CA ASN A 136 -5.39 -13.48 -12.40
C ASN A 136 -5.95 -13.60 -13.81
#